data_256d7f97b67052ef87fb8c66953cba95
#
_entry.id   256d7f97b67052ef87fb8c66953cba95
#
_cell.length_a   1.000
_cell.length_b   1.000
_cell.length_c   1.000
_cell.angle_alpha   90.00
_cell.angle_beta   90.00
_cell.angle_gamma   90.00
#
_symmetry.space_group_name_H-M   'P 1'
#
loop_
_entity.id
_entity.type
_entity.pdbx_description
1 polymer ?
#
loop_
_entity_poly.entity_id
_entity_poly.type
_entity_poly.pdbx_seq_one_letter_code
_entity_poly.pdbx_strand_id
1 'polypeptide(L)'
;DREEMIKNVLNGHGTAAYSVCDKMPWYNEESEVTYDQKSAKALLEEAGWKEGKDGIREKDGVRAEFTVMFNPDDSVRQALAEDFANQCKELGIEVKTEGAGWDVAYDKALSQPLVWGWGAHTPMELYNIYHTGTDSDSAEYSPYANETVDHYMDEALQADTLEDSYDLWKKAQWDGTTGVTQDGDIPWIWFCNVDHLYYVRDGLKVAEQKIHPHGHGWSIVNNVDQWEWSK
;
A
#
# COMPACT_ATOMS: atom_id res chain seq x y z
N ASP A 1 -8.85 6.45 -7.35
CA ASP A 1 -8.99 7.75 -6.64
C ASP A 1 -8.82 7.53 -5.14
N ARG A 2 -7.61 7.76 -4.62
CA ARG A 2 -7.28 7.55 -3.20
C ARG A 2 -7.97 8.56 -2.30
N GLU A 3 -8.07 9.80 -2.74
CA GLU A 3 -8.71 10.87 -1.97
C GLU A 3 -10.22 10.61 -1.80
N GLU A 4 -10.87 10.15 -2.85
CA GLU A 4 -12.27 9.76 -2.78
C GLU A 4 -12.46 8.53 -1.87
N MET A 5 -11.60 7.52 -1.98
CA MET A 5 -11.59 6.34 -1.11
C MET A 5 -11.44 6.72 0.38
N ILE A 6 -10.49 7.58 0.71
CA ILE A 6 -10.27 8.07 2.09
C ILE A 6 -11.51 8.81 2.61
N LYS A 7 -12.10 9.67 1.78
CA LYS A 7 -13.31 10.39 2.13
C LYS A 7 -14.49 9.44 2.38
N ASN A 8 -14.71 8.48 1.49
CA ASN A 8 -15.88 7.60 1.53
C ASN A 8 -15.75 6.52 2.61
N VAL A 9 -14.60 5.92 2.76
CA VAL A 9 -14.35 4.79 3.67
C VAL A 9 -13.90 5.26 5.05
N LEU A 10 -12.98 6.22 5.11
CA LEU A 10 -12.32 6.65 6.35
C LEU A 10 -12.88 7.97 6.90
N ASN A 11 -13.94 8.54 6.29
CA ASN A 11 -14.48 9.85 6.65
C ASN A 11 -13.42 10.97 6.68
N GLY A 12 -12.39 10.87 5.82
CA GLY A 12 -11.29 11.80 5.75
C GLY A 12 -10.17 11.56 6.78
N HIS A 13 -10.24 10.48 7.55
CA HIS A 13 -9.20 10.11 8.54
C HIS A 13 -8.14 9.21 7.93
N GLY A 14 -7.26 9.80 7.14
CA GLY A 14 -6.16 9.12 6.46
C GLY A 14 -5.49 10.02 5.44
N THR A 15 -4.47 9.50 4.80
CA THR A 15 -3.79 10.14 3.65
C THR A 15 -3.55 9.13 2.55
N ALA A 16 -3.48 9.58 1.29
CA ALA A 16 -3.11 8.73 0.18
C ALA A 16 -1.77 8.05 0.45
N ALA A 17 -1.66 6.79 0.05
CA ALA A 17 -0.44 6.01 0.20
C ALA A 17 0.14 5.62 -1.15
N TYR A 18 1.46 5.63 -1.25
CA TYR A 18 2.21 5.31 -2.47
C TYR A 18 3.33 4.31 -2.22
N SER A 19 3.73 4.12 -0.96
CA SER A 19 4.80 3.22 -0.53
C SER A 19 4.54 2.71 0.88
N VAL A 20 5.24 1.65 1.27
CA VAL A 20 5.28 1.18 2.67
C VAL A 20 5.90 2.20 3.62
N CYS A 21 6.66 3.16 3.09
CA CYS A 21 7.46 4.10 3.90
C CYS A 21 7.10 5.57 3.66
N ASP A 22 5.87 5.85 3.26
CA ASP A 22 5.40 7.23 3.11
C ASP A 22 5.77 8.10 4.32
N LYS A 23 6.20 9.34 4.06
CA LYS A 23 6.65 10.30 5.07
C LYS A 23 7.93 9.93 5.84
N MET A 24 8.58 8.82 5.51
CA MET A 24 9.88 8.48 6.09
C MET A 24 11.01 9.18 5.34
N PRO A 25 12.20 9.42 5.96
CA PRO A 25 13.31 10.10 5.30
C PRO A 25 13.82 9.40 4.02
N TRP A 26 13.62 8.10 3.92
CA TRP A 26 13.98 7.27 2.76
C TRP A 26 12.83 7.06 1.77
N TYR A 27 11.70 7.74 1.92
CA TYR A 27 10.60 7.73 0.97
C TYR A 27 10.97 8.52 -0.29
N ASN A 28 10.61 7.99 -1.45
CA ASN A 28 10.80 8.67 -2.73
C ASN A 28 9.51 9.37 -3.17
N GLU A 29 9.46 10.70 -3.04
CA GLU A 29 8.31 11.53 -3.41
C GLU A 29 8.03 11.51 -4.93
N GLU A 30 9.03 11.20 -5.77
CA GLU A 30 8.85 11.06 -7.22
C GLU A 30 7.99 9.84 -7.60
N SER A 31 7.74 8.94 -6.67
CA SER A 31 6.87 7.78 -6.85
C SER A 31 5.37 8.07 -6.69
N GLU A 32 4.98 9.31 -6.39
CA GLU A 32 3.59 9.69 -6.26
C GLU A 32 2.91 9.82 -7.63
N VAL A 33 1.77 9.18 -7.80
CA VAL A 33 0.99 9.22 -9.04
C VAL A 33 -0.30 9.98 -8.82
N THR A 34 -0.55 10.93 -9.70
CA THR A 34 -1.83 11.65 -9.72
C THR A 34 -2.93 10.75 -10.30
N TYR A 35 -4.09 10.73 -9.66
CA TYR A 35 -5.28 10.07 -10.21
C TYR A 35 -5.65 10.65 -11.58
N ASP A 36 -5.68 9.78 -12.60
CA ASP A 36 -6.08 10.12 -13.96
C ASP A 36 -6.78 8.94 -14.65
N GLN A 37 -8.09 8.90 -14.51
CA GLN A 37 -8.93 7.87 -15.10
C GLN A 37 -8.83 7.84 -16.63
N LYS A 38 -8.64 9.00 -17.27
CA LYS A 38 -8.53 9.08 -18.72
C LYS A 38 -7.24 8.42 -19.21
N SER A 39 -6.13 8.71 -18.55
CA SER A 39 -4.85 8.08 -18.85
C SER A 39 -4.89 6.57 -18.56
N ALA A 40 -5.54 6.14 -17.46
CA ALA A 40 -5.72 4.73 -17.16
C ALA A 40 -6.50 3.99 -18.26
N LYS A 41 -7.59 4.57 -18.79
CA LYS A 41 -8.33 4.01 -19.93
C LYS A 41 -7.47 3.92 -21.18
N ALA A 42 -6.69 4.96 -21.48
CA ALA A 42 -5.80 4.98 -22.65
C ALA A 42 -4.72 3.89 -22.55
N LEU A 43 -4.10 3.71 -21.39
CA LEU A 43 -3.12 2.64 -21.14
C LEU A 43 -3.72 1.25 -21.32
N LEU A 44 -4.93 1.00 -20.84
CA LEU A 44 -5.62 -0.26 -21.06
C LEU A 44 -5.88 -0.52 -22.55
N GLU A 45 -6.28 0.50 -23.32
CA GLU A 45 -6.51 0.39 -24.76
C GLU A 45 -5.21 0.16 -25.53
N GLU A 46 -4.15 0.87 -25.20
CA GLU A 46 -2.81 0.69 -25.77
C GLU A 46 -2.27 -0.72 -25.49
N ALA A 47 -2.49 -1.22 -24.29
CA ALA A 47 -2.15 -2.59 -23.89
C ALA A 47 -3.02 -3.66 -24.58
N GLY A 48 -4.05 -3.26 -25.36
CA GLY A 48 -4.91 -4.15 -26.12
C GLY A 48 -6.17 -4.64 -25.39
N TRP A 49 -6.48 -4.10 -24.23
CA TRP A 49 -7.72 -4.36 -23.49
C TRP A 49 -8.89 -3.59 -24.12
N LYS A 50 -9.80 -4.28 -24.79
CA LYS A 50 -10.95 -3.68 -25.49
C LYS A 50 -12.22 -3.89 -24.72
N GLU A 51 -13.09 -2.89 -24.70
CA GLU A 51 -14.39 -2.97 -24.08
C GLU A 51 -15.28 -4.03 -24.74
N GLY A 52 -15.77 -4.98 -23.95
CA GLY A 52 -16.70 -6.02 -24.36
C GLY A 52 -18.13 -5.49 -24.44
N LYS A 53 -19.07 -6.36 -24.86
CA LYS A 53 -20.49 -5.99 -25.04
C LYS A 53 -21.20 -5.63 -23.73
N ASP A 54 -20.70 -6.11 -22.62
CA ASP A 54 -21.22 -5.88 -21.26
C ASP A 54 -20.44 -4.78 -20.51
N GLY A 55 -19.53 -4.09 -21.21
CA GLY A 55 -18.72 -3.01 -20.64
C GLY A 55 -17.44 -3.51 -19.95
N ILE A 56 -17.24 -4.81 -19.80
CA ILE A 56 -16.00 -5.35 -19.24
C ILE A 56 -14.98 -5.57 -20.34
N ARG A 57 -13.74 -5.17 -20.11
CA ARG A 57 -12.65 -5.27 -21.08
C ARG A 57 -12.20 -6.72 -21.27
N GLU A 58 -11.75 -7.00 -22.48
CA GLU A 58 -11.21 -8.31 -22.87
C GLU A 58 -9.95 -8.12 -23.72
N LYS A 59 -8.99 -9.03 -23.52
CA LYS A 59 -7.77 -9.13 -24.34
C LYS A 59 -7.44 -10.60 -24.57
N ASP A 60 -7.25 -11.00 -25.83
CA ASP A 60 -6.89 -12.37 -26.23
C ASP A 60 -7.82 -13.46 -25.65
N GLY A 61 -9.11 -13.15 -25.52
CA GLY A 61 -10.11 -14.04 -24.92
C GLY A 61 -10.12 -14.08 -23.38
N VAL A 62 -9.30 -13.28 -22.74
CA VAL A 62 -9.27 -13.14 -21.28
C VAL A 62 -10.07 -11.90 -20.88
N ARG A 63 -11.02 -12.06 -19.96
CA ARG A 63 -11.76 -10.93 -19.35
C ARG A 63 -10.91 -10.23 -18.31
N ALA A 64 -11.07 -8.92 -18.23
CA ALA A 64 -10.53 -8.11 -17.13
C ALA A 64 -11.36 -8.34 -15.86
N GLU A 65 -11.19 -9.50 -15.26
CA GLU A 65 -11.95 -9.94 -14.08
C GLU A 65 -11.02 -10.63 -13.07
N PHE A 66 -11.15 -10.26 -11.79
CA PHE A 66 -10.43 -10.93 -10.70
C PHE A 66 -11.17 -10.77 -9.37
N THR A 67 -10.71 -11.48 -8.35
CA THR A 67 -11.28 -11.39 -7.00
C THR A 67 -10.28 -10.75 -6.05
N VAL A 68 -10.73 -9.77 -5.26
CA VAL A 68 -9.96 -9.19 -4.16
C VAL A 68 -10.51 -9.73 -2.84
N MET A 69 -9.64 -10.28 -2.02
CA MET A 69 -9.98 -10.81 -0.71
C MET A 69 -9.80 -9.75 0.38
N PHE A 70 -10.54 -9.91 1.46
CA PHE A 70 -10.38 -9.14 2.70
C PHE A 70 -10.73 -10.03 3.90
N ASN A 71 -10.20 -9.68 5.09
CA ASN A 71 -10.62 -10.37 6.32
C ASN A 71 -12.03 -9.89 6.71
N PRO A 72 -13.03 -10.78 6.84
CA PRO A 72 -14.42 -10.39 7.12
C PRO A 72 -14.64 -9.79 8.52
N ASP A 73 -13.69 -9.95 9.42
CA ASP A 73 -13.73 -9.34 10.76
C ASP A 73 -13.24 -7.88 10.74
N ASP A 74 -12.76 -7.37 9.58
CA ASP A 74 -12.29 -6.01 9.38
C ASP A 74 -13.17 -5.25 8.38
N SER A 75 -14.12 -4.50 8.92
CA SER A 75 -15.07 -3.72 8.12
C SER A 75 -14.42 -2.60 7.30
N VAL A 76 -13.25 -2.09 7.73
CA VAL A 76 -12.51 -1.07 6.97
C VAL A 76 -11.89 -1.70 5.73
N ARG A 77 -11.22 -2.85 5.87
CA ARG A 77 -10.67 -3.57 4.71
C ARG A 77 -11.74 -4.04 3.74
N GLN A 78 -12.90 -4.47 4.25
CA GLN A 78 -14.06 -4.75 3.40
C GLN A 78 -14.47 -3.53 2.59
N ALA A 79 -14.68 -2.38 3.24
CA ALA A 79 -15.09 -1.16 2.56
C ALA A 79 -14.05 -0.65 1.55
N LEU A 80 -12.74 -0.77 1.84
CA LEU A 80 -11.67 -0.46 0.90
C LEU A 80 -11.70 -1.37 -0.34
N ALA A 81 -11.92 -2.68 -0.15
CA ALA A 81 -12.05 -3.63 -1.26
C ALA A 81 -13.27 -3.32 -2.14
N GLU A 82 -14.41 -3.00 -1.53
CA GLU A 82 -15.64 -2.65 -2.24
C GLU A 82 -15.52 -1.33 -3.00
N ASP A 83 -14.89 -0.30 -2.40
CA ASP A 83 -14.63 0.99 -3.07
C ASP A 83 -13.67 0.81 -4.26
N PHE A 84 -12.59 0.06 -4.08
CA PHE A 84 -11.67 -0.29 -5.16
C PHE A 84 -12.39 -1.02 -6.31
N ALA A 85 -13.25 -1.99 -6.00
CA ALA A 85 -14.03 -2.72 -7.01
C ALA A 85 -14.96 -1.77 -7.79
N ASN A 86 -15.62 -0.83 -7.12
CA ASN A 86 -16.46 0.16 -7.76
C ASN A 86 -15.68 1.08 -8.68
N GLN A 87 -14.51 1.55 -8.28
CA GLN A 87 -13.64 2.38 -9.12
C GLN A 87 -13.10 1.61 -10.34
N CYS A 88 -12.71 0.34 -10.18
CA CYS A 88 -12.28 -0.52 -11.28
C CYS A 88 -13.37 -0.73 -12.34
N LYS A 89 -14.63 -0.81 -11.91
CA LYS A 89 -15.77 -0.97 -12.83
C LYS A 89 -15.89 0.18 -13.82
N GLU A 90 -15.53 1.39 -13.44
CA GLU A 90 -15.52 2.56 -14.32
C GLU A 90 -14.46 2.46 -15.45
N LEU A 91 -13.45 1.61 -15.23
CA LEU A 91 -12.41 1.30 -16.22
C LEU A 91 -12.78 0.09 -17.09
N GLY A 92 -13.92 -0.56 -16.83
CA GLY A 92 -14.29 -1.82 -17.49
C GLY A 92 -13.57 -3.02 -16.92
N ILE A 93 -13.20 -3.01 -15.65
CA ILE A 93 -12.59 -4.13 -14.94
C ILE A 93 -13.58 -4.64 -13.89
N GLU A 94 -13.94 -5.91 -13.95
CA GLU A 94 -14.82 -6.54 -12.96
C GLU A 94 -14.00 -7.07 -11.79
N VAL A 95 -14.16 -6.46 -10.63
CA VAL A 95 -13.53 -6.90 -9.39
C VAL A 95 -14.60 -7.46 -8.46
N LYS A 96 -14.48 -8.74 -8.12
CA LYS A 96 -15.29 -9.39 -7.10
C LYS A 96 -14.62 -9.23 -5.74
N THR A 97 -15.40 -9.03 -4.69
CA THR A 97 -14.89 -8.96 -3.33
C THR A 97 -15.28 -10.24 -2.57
N GLU A 98 -14.32 -10.84 -1.86
CA GLU A 98 -14.52 -12.08 -1.11
C GLU A 98 -14.00 -11.93 0.33
N GLY A 99 -14.88 -12.15 1.32
CA GLY A 99 -14.46 -12.26 2.71
C GLY A 99 -13.83 -13.63 2.96
N ALA A 100 -12.58 -13.66 3.38
CA ALA A 100 -11.83 -14.90 3.66
C ALA A 100 -11.08 -14.78 4.99
N GLY A 101 -11.18 -15.82 5.83
CA GLY A 101 -10.30 -15.95 7.00
C GLY A 101 -8.84 -16.03 6.57
N TRP A 102 -7.93 -15.69 7.48
CA TRP A 102 -6.50 -15.59 7.16
C TRP A 102 -5.93 -16.88 6.53
N ASP A 103 -6.28 -18.05 7.03
CA ASP A 103 -5.81 -19.33 6.48
C ASP A 103 -6.18 -19.49 5.00
N VAL A 104 -7.44 -19.20 4.65
CA VAL A 104 -7.91 -19.27 3.26
C VAL A 104 -7.32 -18.17 2.40
N ALA A 105 -7.17 -16.95 2.96
CA ALA A 105 -6.60 -15.82 2.25
C ALA A 105 -5.14 -16.09 1.86
N TYR A 106 -4.34 -16.63 2.76
CA TYR A 106 -2.94 -16.95 2.49
C TYR A 106 -2.80 -18.09 1.49
N ASP A 107 -3.62 -19.13 1.56
CA ASP A 107 -3.61 -20.22 0.57
C ASP A 107 -3.89 -19.73 -0.87
N LYS A 108 -4.62 -18.62 -1.01
CA LYS A 108 -5.00 -18.04 -2.30
C LYS A 108 -4.16 -16.82 -2.72
N ALA A 109 -3.31 -16.28 -1.86
CA ALA A 109 -2.65 -14.98 -2.06
C ALA A 109 -1.80 -14.91 -3.33
N LEU A 110 -1.24 -16.01 -3.82
CA LEU A 110 -0.50 -16.07 -5.10
C LEU A 110 -1.40 -15.98 -6.34
N SER A 111 -2.71 -16.07 -6.19
CA SER A 111 -3.66 -16.06 -7.31
C SER A 111 -4.74 -14.99 -7.20
N GLN A 112 -4.96 -14.47 -5.99
CA GLN A 112 -5.99 -13.46 -5.70
C GLN A 112 -5.42 -12.38 -4.78
N PRO A 113 -5.50 -11.11 -5.18
CA PRO A 113 -5.08 -9.99 -4.31
C PRO A 113 -5.81 -9.99 -2.96
N LEU A 114 -5.11 -9.60 -1.92
CA LEU A 114 -5.62 -9.48 -0.56
C LEU A 114 -5.44 -8.04 -0.07
N VAL A 115 -6.52 -7.44 0.47
CA VAL A 115 -6.39 -6.17 1.17
C VAL A 115 -5.73 -6.41 2.52
N TRP A 116 -4.53 -5.92 2.64
CA TRP A 116 -3.66 -6.10 3.80
C TRP A 116 -3.29 -4.74 4.41
N GLY A 117 -2.55 -4.74 5.51
CA GLY A 117 -1.98 -3.55 6.13
C GLY A 117 -0.51 -3.78 6.45
N TRP A 118 0.31 -2.80 6.13
CA TRP A 118 1.74 -2.84 6.38
C TRP A 118 2.27 -1.45 6.74
N GLY A 119 3.45 -1.41 7.33
CA GLY A 119 4.14 -0.16 7.61
C GLY A 119 5.60 -0.39 7.94
N ALA A 120 6.42 0.65 7.77
CA ALA A 120 7.87 0.56 7.90
C ALA A 120 8.39 1.39 9.07
N HIS A 121 9.00 0.74 10.06
CA HIS A 121 9.78 1.39 11.12
C HIS A 121 11.21 1.70 10.68
N THR A 122 11.72 0.93 9.74
CA THR A 122 13.06 1.03 9.18
C THR A 122 13.02 0.73 7.68
N PRO A 123 14.05 1.10 6.91
CA PRO A 123 14.13 0.74 5.49
C PRO A 123 14.17 -0.78 5.24
N MET A 124 14.49 -1.59 6.26
CA MET A 124 14.47 -3.04 6.16
C MET A 124 13.11 -3.62 5.76
N GLU A 125 12.03 -2.88 5.97
CA GLU A 125 10.71 -3.31 5.48
C GLU A 125 10.63 -3.30 3.94
N LEU A 126 11.29 -2.37 3.26
CA LEU A 126 11.44 -2.40 1.80
C LEU A 126 12.18 -3.67 1.36
N TYR A 127 13.28 -3.99 2.06
CA TYR A 127 14.06 -5.20 1.81
C TYR A 127 13.20 -6.47 2.01
N ASN A 128 12.54 -6.57 3.14
CA ASN A 128 11.73 -7.73 3.50
C ASN A 128 10.56 -7.97 2.53
N ILE A 129 9.97 -6.90 1.98
CA ILE A 129 8.85 -7.00 1.05
C ILE A 129 9.31 -7.28 -0.38
N TYR A 130 10.38 -6.63 -0.84
CA TYR A 130 10.67 -6.53 -2.25
C TYR A 130 11.98 -7.17 -2.71
N HIS A 131 12.95 -7.43 -1.82
CA HIS A 131 14.20 -8.05 -2.23
C HIS A 131 14.00 -9.52 -2.63
N THR A 132 14.59 -9.92 -3.75
CA THR A 132 14.49 -11.29 -4.26
C THR A 132 14.99 -12.32 -3.25
N GLY A 133 14.16 -13.33 -2.98
CA GLY A 133 14.54 -14.47 -2.14
C GLY A 133 14.62 -14.19 -0.65
N THR A 134 14.01 -13.11 -0.16
CA THR A 134 13.83 -12.91 1.28
C THR A 134 12.90 -13.97 1.87
N ASP A 135 13.23 -14.42 3.07
CA ASP A 135 12.41 -15.35 3.85
C ASP A 135 11.48 -14.53 4.78
N SER A 136 10.50 -13.86 4.18
CA SER A 136 9.50 -13.08 4.90
C SER A 136 8.09 -13.47 4.47
N ASP A 137 7.11 -13.35 5.37
CA ASP A 137 5.71 -13.65 5.08
C ASP A 137 5.21 -12.88 3.85
N SER A 138 5.60 -11.60 3.70
CA SER A 138 5.20 -10.77 2.57
C SER A 138 5.79 -11.27 1.25
N ALA A 139 7.04 -11.71 1.22
CA ALA A 139 7.68 -12.28 0.04
C ALA A 139 7.08 -13.64 -0.36
N GLU A 140 6.62 -14.42 0.62
CA GLU A 140 5.95 -15.70 0.35
C GLU A 140 4.63 -15.50 -0.41
N TYR A 141 3.86 -14.49 -0.05
CA TYR A 141 2.54 -14.24 -0.65
C TYR A 141 2.54 -13.28 -1.83
N SER A 142 3.62 -12.55 -2.04
CA SER A 142 3.79 -11.63 -3.17
C SER A 142 5.23 -11.66 -3.68
N PRO A 143 5.65 -12.78 -4.30
CA PRO A 143 7.02 -12.92 -4.77
C PRO A 143 7.32 -11.88 -5.85
N TYR A 144 8.41 -11.17 -5.67
CA TYR A 144 8.91 -10.15 -6.59
C TYR A 144 10.39 -10.40 -6.85
N ALA A 145 10.89 -10.03 -8.02
CA ALA A 145 12.30 -10.12 -8.37
C ALA A 145 12.67 -9.04 -9.37
N ASN A 146 13.66 -8.22 -9.02
CA ASN A 146 14.25 -7.22 -9.91
C ASN A 146 15.71 -6.97 -9.48
N GLU A 147 16.66 -7.40 -10.31
CA GLU A 147 18.09 -7.32 -10.00
C GLU A 147 18.59 -5.88 -9.74
N THR A 148 17.99 -4.88 -10.37
CA THR A 148 18.35 -3.48 -10.15
C THR A 148 17.87 -2.98 -8.79
N VAL A 149 16.65 -3.35 -8.42
CA VAL A 149 16.08 -3.02 -7.10
C VAL A 149 16.88 -3.71 -5.99
N ASP A 150 17.17 -5.01 -6.16
CA ASP A 150 17.99 -5.78 -5.23
C ASP A 150 19.37 -5.13 -5.03
N HIS A 151 20.01 -4.72 -6.12
CA HIS A 151 21.33 -4.07 -6.08
C HIS A 151 21.29 -2.77 -5.25
N TYR A 152 20.29 -1.90 -5.45
CA TYR A 152 20.17 -0.69 -4.64
C TYR A 152 19.96 -1.00 -3.15
N MET A 153 19.18 -2.01 -2.84
CA MET A 153 18.93 -2.43 -1.46
C MET A 153 20.18 -3.03 -0.82
N ASP A 154 20.92 -3.87 -1.55
CA ASP A 154 22.17 -4.45 -1.09
C ASP A 154 23.24 -3.40 -0.84
N GLU A 155 23.37 -2.42 -1.73
CA GLU A 155 24.29 -1.28 -1.53
C GLU A 155 23.88 -0.44 -0.32
N ALA A 156 22.57 -0.22 -0.13
CA ALA A 156 22.06 0.51 1.02
C ALA A 156 22.44 -0.15 2.36
N LEU A 157 22.46 -1.49 2.40
CA LEU A 157 22.90 -2.24 3.59
C LEU A 157 24.42 -2.14 3.85
N GLN A 158 25.21 -1.71 2.87
CA GLN A 158 26.64 -1.50 3.02
C GLN A 158 27.01 -0.07 3.41
N ALA A 159 26.06 0.85 3.49
CA ALA A 159 26.30 2.25 3.86
C ALA A 159 26.82 2.36 5.30
N ASP A 160 27.71 3.32 5.54
CA ASP A 160 28.33 3.52 6.86
C ASP A 160 27.31 4.01 7.91
N THR A 161 26.31 4.78 7.49
CA THR A 161 25.20 5.29 8.34
C THR A 161 23.85 5.07 7.67
N LEU A 162 22.78 5.13 8.47
CA LEU A 162 21.42 5.06 7.95
C LEU A 162 21.14 6.21 6.97
N GLU A 163 21.58 7.41 7.29
CA GLU A 163 21.40 8.60 6.46
C GLU A 163 22.08 8.46 5.10
N ASP A 164 23.27 7.88 5.05
CA ASP A 164 24.00 7.63 3.80
C ASP A 164 23.28 6.62 2.88
N SER A 165 22.41 5.78 3.45
CA SER A 165 21.62 4.79 2.69
C SER A 165 20.37 5.35 2.06
N TYR A 166 19.87 6.54 2.46
CA TYR A 166 18.56 7.03 2.06
C TYR A 166 18.37 7.13 0.54
N ASP A 167 19.35 7.64 -0.17
CA ASP A 167 19.28 7.81 -1.63
C ASP A 167 19.20 6.45 -2.35
N LEU A 168 19.81 5.43 -1.81
CA LEU A 168 19.73 4.08 -2.37
C LEU A 168 18.36 3.45 -2.14
N TRP A 169 17.79 3.61 -0.96
CA TRP A 169 16.41 3.20 -0.69
C TRP A 169 15.38 3.93 -1.56
N LYS A 170 15.61 5.22 -1.85
CA LYS A 170 14.78 5.99 -2.78
C LYS A 170 14.89 5.46 -4.21
N LYS A 171 16.09 5.12 -4.68
CA LYS A 171 16.30 4.53 -6.00
C LYS A 171 15.67 3.14 -6.13
N ALA A 172 15.66 2.32 -5.08
CA ALA A 172 14.96 1.05 -5.08
C ALA A 172 13.44 1.23 -5.26
N GLN A 173 12.88 2.32 -4.75
CA GLN A 173 11.47 2.67 -4.99
C GLN A 173 11.22 3.15 -6.42
N TRP A 174 12.08 4.07 -6.91
CA TRP A 174 12.03 4.56 -8.28
C TRP A 174 13.33 5.29 -8.65
N ASP A 175 14.00 4.85 -9.70
CA ASP A 175 15.25 5.44 -10.19
C ASP A 175 15.08 6.28 -11.49
N GLY A 176 13.82 6.48 -11.93
CA GLY A 176 13.48 7.11 -13.21
C GLY A 176 13.30 6.11 -14.36
N THR A 177 13.52 4.82 -14.12
CA THR A 177 13.42 3.77 -15.14
C THR A 177 12.76 2.50 -14.60
N THR A 178 13.11 2.10 -13.38
CA THR A 178 12.60 0.90 -12.70
C THR A 178 12.45 1.15 -11.21
N GLY A 179 11.68 0.31 -10.53
CA GLY A 179 11.44 0.40 -9.11
C GLY A 179 10.16 -0.31 -8.69
N VAL A 180 9.89 -0.34 -7.39
CA VAL A 180 8.74 -1.06 -6.82
C VAL A 180 7.45 -0.23 -6.74
N THR A 181 7.48 1.03 -7.18
CA THR A 181 6.32 1.94 -7.11
C THR A 181 5.50 1.95 -8.40
N GLN A 182 4.55 2.87 -8.48
CA GLN A 182 3.50 2.89 -9.50
C GLN A 182 4.00 3.23 -10.91
N ASP A 183 5.13 3.89 -11.03
CA ASP A 183 5.80 4.12 -12.32
C ASP A 183 6.70 2.97 -12.74
N GLY A 184 6.94 2.01 -11.82
CA GLY A 184 7.75 0.81 -12.04
C GLY A 184 6.93 -0.47 -12.13
N ASP A 185 7.32 -1.48 -11.36
CA ASP A 185 6.79 -2.85 -11.46
C ASP A 185 5.48 -3.10 -10.69
N ILE A 186 5.14 -2.24 -9.76
CA ILE A 186 3.89 -2.26 -8.94
C ILE A 186 3.61 -3.64 -8.33
N PRO A 187 4.51 -4.25 -7.57
CA PRO A 187 4.21 -5.53 -6.94
C PRO A 187 3.09 -5.41 -5.88
N TRP A 188 2.95 -4.22 -5.27
CA TRP A 188 1.88 -3.88 -4.34
C TRP A 188 1.21 -2.57 -4.72
N ILE A 189 -0.13 -2.50 -4.54
CA ILE A 189 -0.91 -1.28 -4.73
C ILE A 189 -1.25 -0.70 -3.36
N TRP A 190 -0.67 0.46 -3.03
CA TRP A 190 -0.92 1.18 -1.80
C TRP A 190 -2.16 2.06 -1.93
N PHE A 191 -3.13 1.91 -1.03
CA PHE A 191 -4.37 2.70 -1.05
C PHE A 191 -4.26 3.94 -0.18
N CYS A 192 -4.11 3.74 1.12
CA CYS A 192 -4.12 4.82 2.10
C CYS A 192 -3.33 4.47 3.36
N ASN A 193 -2.83 5.51 4.01
CA ASN A 193 -2.38 5.47 5.39
C ASN A 193 -3.58 5.80 6.28
N VAL A 194 -3.90 4.94 7.22
CA VAL A 194 -5.07 5.08 8.11
C VAL A 194 -4.68 5.82 9.37
N ASP A 195 -5.45 6.85 9.74
CA ASP A 195 -5.25 7.53 11.00
C ASP A 195 -5.73 6.67 12.17
N HIS A 196 -4.95 6.62 13.25
CA HIS A 196 -5.36 6.04 14.51
C HIS A 196 -6.11 7.07 15.35
N LEU A 197 -7.40 6.86 15.58
CA LEU A 197 -8.27 7.79 16.29
C LEU A 197 -8.37 7.43 17.77
N TYR A 198 -8.12 8.40 18.62
CA TYR A 198 -8.17 8.23 20.07
C TYR A 198 -9.09 9.26 20.72
N TYR A 199 -9.81 8.83 21.73
CA TYR A 199 -10.61 9.70 22.59
C TYR A 199 -9.90 9.86 23.93
N VAL A 200 -9.60 11.08 24.29
CA VAL A 200 -9.00 11.41 25.58
C VAL A 200 -9.99 12.21 26.44
N ARG A 201 -9.93 11.99 27.75
CA ARG A 201 -10.78 12.69 28.68
C ARG A 201 -10.39 14.18 28.72
N ASP A 202 -11.39 15.05 28.83
CA ASP A 202 -11.18 16.49 28.98
C ASP A 202 -10.23 16.80 30.15
N GLY A 203 -9.27 17.67 29.88
CA GLY A 203 -8.24 18.04 30.84
C GLY A 203 -7.02 17.14 30.90
N LEU A 204 -7.03 15.98 30.21
CA LEU A 204 -5.83 15.19 30.03
C LEU A 204 -5.04 15.71 28.80
N LYS A 205 -3.82 16.15 29.03
CA LYS A 205 -2.84 16.42 27.98
C LYS A 205 -1.98 15.18 27.77
N VAL A 206 -2.04 14.61 26.58
CA VAL A 206 -1.16 13.50 26.19
C VAL A 206 0.14 14.05 25.61
N ALA A 207 1.18 13.23 25.60
CA ALA A 207 2.44 13.57 24.93
C ALA A 207 2.22 13.86 23.45
N GLU A 208 3.10 14.65 22.86
CA GLU A 208 3.11 14.89 21.40
C GLU A 208 3.21 13.56 20.65
N GLN A 209 2.25 13.34 19.77
CA GLN A 209 2.21 12.11 18.96
C GLN A 209 3.13 12.27 17.75
N LYS A 210 3.92 11.25 17.47
CA LYS A 210 4.78 11.16 16.29
C LYS A 210 4.19 10.18 15.29
N ILE A 211 4.65 10.24 14.04
CA ILE A 211 4.31 9.26 13.03
C ILE A 211 4.66 7.86 13.57
N HIS A 212 3.69 6.97 13.48
CA HIS A 212 3.84 5.57 13.86
C HIS A 212 3.59 4.71 12.61
N PRO A 213 4.64 4.35 11.88
CA PRO A 213 4.51 3.78 10.54
C PRO A 213 3.86 2.39 10.52
N HIS A 214 3.92 1.65 11.62
CA HIS A 214 3.25 0.35 11.76
C HIS A 214 2.37 0.37 13.01
N GLY A 215 1.19 0.97 12.87
CA GLY A 215 0.32 1.24 14.01
C GLY A 215 -0.58 0.07 14.39
N HIS A 216 -0.23 -0.68 15.41
CA HIS A 216 -1.16 -1.56 16.10
C HIS A 216 -1.92 -0.85 17.24
N GLY A 217 -2.15 0.45 17.10
CA GLY A 217 -3.07 1.20 17.95
C GLY A 217 -2.53 1.67 19.32
N TRP A 218 -1.23 1.56 19.59
CA TRP A 218 -0.68 1.85 20.91
C TRP A 218 0.19 3.11 20.98
N SER A 219 0.32 3.83 19.90
CA SER A 219 1.13 5.06 19.85
C SER A 219 0.71 6.10 20.87
N ILE A 220 -0.57 6.17 21.24
CA ILE A 220 -1.07 7.13 22.22
C ILE A 220 -0.43 6.97 23.60
N VAL A 221 -0.03 5.76 24.00
CA VAL A 221 0.61 5.52 25.32
C VAL A 221 2.11 5.72 25.30
N ASN A 222 2.69 6.00 24.13
CA ASN A 222 4.10 6.36 24.04
C ASN A 222 4.34 7.64 24.87
N ASN A 223 5.39 7.62 25.68
CA ASN A 223 5.72 8.73 26.57
C ASN A 223 4.61 9.08 27.57
N VAL A 224 3.93 8.08 28.12
CA VAL A 224 2.87 8.27 29.14
C VAL A 224 3.37 9.02 30.39
N ASP A 225 4.66 8.98 30.66
CA ASP A 225 5.35 9.74 31.70
C ASP A 225 5.29 11.27 31.49
N GLN A 226 4.98 11.71 30.28
CA GLN A 226 4.79 13.14 29.91
C GLN A 226 3.31 13.57 29.95
N TRP A 227 2.39 12.67 30.31
CA TRP A 227 0.98 13.03 30.39
C TRP A 227 0.69 13.89 31.61
N GLU A 228 -0.13 14.91 31.43
CA GLU A 228 -0.46 15.88 32.48
C GLU A 228 -1.96 16.13 32.56
N TRP A 229 -2.46 16.34 33.77
CA TRP A 229 -3.79 16.88 33.98
C TRP A 229 -3.76 18.40 33.96
N SER A 230 -4.60 19.01 33.15
CA SER A 230 -4.85 20.45 33.24
C SER A 230 -5.53 20.74 34.59
N LYS A 231 -4.99 21.70 35.35
CA LYS A 231 -5.58 22.18 36.61
C LYS A 231 -6.80 23.02 36.31
#